data_6ec38d1bab2398cb892e8ac84833a58a
#
_entry.id   6ec38d1bab2398cb892e8ac84833a58a
#
_cell.length_a   1.000
_cell.length_b   1.000
_cell.length_c   1.000
_cell.angle_alpha   90.00
_cell.angle_beta   90.00
_cell.angle_gamma   90.00
#
_symmetry.space_group_name_H-M   'P 1'
#
loop_
_entity.id
_entity.type
_entity.pdbx_description
1 polymer ?
#
loop_
_entity_poly.entity_id
_entity_poly.type
_entity_poly.pdbx_seq_one_letter_code
_entity_poly.pdbx_strand_id
1 'polypeptide(L)'
;MAEPFIFVGTHRLQEGKIAEFEESFADLVRVVEENEPRMIAFNGYANEEGTEVAVVQVHPDTDSMQHHMQVVRQHITDAYASLLEETTSIQVFGHLSEAAREMMQQLAGSGVPLIVKPVPVGGFTRSDAG
;
A
#
# COMPACT_ATOMS: atom_id res chain seq x y z
N MET A 1 -22.46 5.56 -5.92
CA MET A 1 -21.36 6.23 -5.25
C MET A 1 -20.26 5.23 -4.89
N ALA A 2 -19.06 5.51 -5.32
CA ALA A 2 -17.96 4.62 -5.02
C ALA A 2 -17.57 4.70 -3.53
N GLU A 3 -17.26 3.58 -2.95
CA GLU A 3 -16.76 3.55 -1.57
C GLU A 3 -15.25 3.57 -1.60
N PRO A 4 -14.60 4.45 -0.84
CA PRO A 4 -13.15 4.48 -0.82
C PRO A 4 -12.58 3.19 -0.24
N PHE A 5 -11.42 2.83 -0.75
CA PHE A 5 -10.68 1.67 -0.31
C PHE A 5 -9.33 2.16 0.21
N ILE A 6 -9.01 1.83 1.45
CA ILE A 6 -7.77 2.30 2.07
C ILE A 6 -6.92 1.10 2.45
N PHE A 7 -5.66 1.16 2.08
CA PHE A 7 -4.69 0.11 2.37
C PHE A 7 -3.52 0.72 3.14
N VAL A 8 -3.13 0.08 4.24
CA VAL A 8 -1.95 0.49 4.99
C VAL A 8 -1.06 -0.73 5.19
N GLY A 9 0.11 -0.70 4.56
CA GLY A 9 1.11 -1.75 4.75
C GLY A 9 2.25 -1.22 5.60
N THR A 10 2.62 -1.95 6.64
CA THR A 10 3.72 -1.58 7.52
C THR A 10 4.84 -2.59 7.37
N HIS A 11 6.06 -2.11 7.20
CA HIS A 11 7.22 -2.94 6.90
C HIS A 11 8.40 -2.54 7.75
N ARG A 12 9.17 -3.53 8.20
CA ARG A 12 10.45 -3.28 8.83
C ARG A 12 11.54 -3.28 7.77
N LEU A 13 12.39 -2.28 7.79
CA LEU A 13 13.50 -2.16 6.85
C LEU A 13 14.69 -3.01 7.30
N GLN A 14 15.48 -3.44 6.33
CA GLN A 14 16.79 -3.97 6.65
C GLN A 14 17.64 -2.85 7.23
N GLU A 15 18.56 -3.20 8.12
CA GLU A 15 19.36 -2.23 8.85
C GLU A 15 20.09 -1.28 7.91
N GLY A 16 19.97 0.02 8.17
CA GLY A 16 20.67 1.04 7.42
C GLY A 16 20.13 1.35 6.04
N LYS A 17 18.91 0.88 5.70
CA LYS A 17 18.38 0.98 4.36
C LYS A 17 17.38 2.13 4.15
N ILE A 18 17.20 3.00 5.14
CA ILE A 18 16.18 4.05 5.01
C ILE A 18 16.45 4.99 3.83
N ALA A 19 17.68 5.39 3.59
CA ALA A 19 17.99 6.29 2.49
C ALA A 19 17.71 5.64 1.14
N GLU A 20 18.07 4.36 1.00
CA GLU A 20 17.80 3.62 -0.23
C GLU A 20 16.30 3.41 -0.43
N PHE A 21 15.56 3.18 0.66
CA PHE A 21 14.12 3.06 0.59
C PHE A 21 13.49 4.38 0.10
N GLU A 22 13.96 5.50 0.62
CA GLU A 22 13.41 6.81 0.20
C GLU A 22 13.62 7.05 -1.29
N GLU A 23 14.79 6.71 -1.84
CA GLU A 23 15.02 6.83 -3.27
C GLU A 23 14.13 5.90 -4.09
N SER A 24 14.04 4.64 -3.66
CA SER A 24 13.22 3.65 -4.35
C SER A 24 11.74 4.06 -4.31
N PHE A 25 11.27 4.54 -3.17
CA PHE A 25 9.89 4.95 -3.03
C PHE A 25 9.59 6.19 -3.88
N ALA A 26 10.52 7.14 -3.97
CA ALA A 26 10.34 8.30 -4.83
C ALA A 26 10.16 7.90 -6.30
N ASP A 27 10.93 6.91 -6.75
CA ASP A 27 10.76 6.38 -8.11
C ASP A 27 9.40 5.70 -8.29
N LEU A 28 8.99 4.94 -7.29
CA LEU A 28 7.69 4.28 -7.32
C LEU A 28 6.55 5.28 -7.35
N VAL A 29 6.64 6.35 -6.58
CA VAL A 29 5.63 7.42 -6.58
C VAL A 29 5.43 7.98 -7.98
N ARG A 30 6.53 8.21 -8.72
CA ARG A 30 6.42 8.69 -10.09
C ARG A 30 5.71 7.70 -11.00
N VAL A 31 6.03 6.43 -10.87
CA VAL A 31 5.38 5.37 -11.66
C VAL A 31 3.89 5.31 -11.37
N VAL A 32 3.53 5.35 -10.09
CA VAL A 32 2.13 5.29 -9.67
C VAL A 32 1.37 6.53 -10.16
N GLU A 33 1.95 7.70 -9.97
CA GLU A 33 1.29 8.94 -10.38
C GLU A 33 1.02 8.96 -11.89
N GLU A 34 1.97 8.48 -12.69
CA GLU A 34 1.84 8.47 -14.15
C GLU A 34 0.86 7.41 -14.65
N ASN A 35 0.74 6.29 -13.97
CA ASN A 35 -0.01 5.14 -14.47
C ASN A 35 -1.32 4.86 -13.76
N GLU A 36 -1.62 5.59 -12.68
CA GLU A 36 -2.82 5.35 -11.89
C GLU A 36 -3.59 6.64 -11.62
N PRO A 37 -4.22 7.21 -12.65
CA PRO A 37 -4.90 8.50 -12.49
C PRO A 37 -6.11 8.47 -11.55
N ARG A 38 -6.65 7.29 -11.23
CA ARG A 38 -7.79 7.17 -10.33
C ARG A 38 -7.41 7.13 -8.87
N MET A 39 -6.15 6.82 -8.55
CA MET A 39 -5.71 6.70 -7.17
C MET A 39 -5.74 8.08 -6.48
N ILE A 40 -6.32 8.14 -5.30
CA ILE A 40 -6.54 9.41 -4.58
C ILE A 40 -5.28 9.85 -3.84
N ALA A 41 -4.62 8.92 -3.17
CA ALA A 41 -3.41 9.24 -2.40
C ALA A 41 -2.50 8.03 -2.30
N PHE A 42 -1.20 8.30 -2.30
CA PHE A 42 -0.18 7.28 -2.17
C PHE A 42 1.00 7.91 -1.43
N ASN A 43 1.11 7.63 -0.14
CA ASN A 43 2.10 8.28 0.73
C ASN A 43 2.83 7.27 1.60
N GLY A 44 4.11 7.52 1.82
CA GLY A 44 4.93 6.71 2.70
C GLY A 44 5.39 7.52 3.90
N TYR A 45 5.51 6.85 5.04
CA TYR A 45 5.95 7.47 6.29
C TYR A 45 6.93 6.55 6.98
N ALA A 46 7.93 7.13 7.63
CA ALA A 46 8.90 6.37 8.41
C ALA A 46 8.78 6.75 9.89
N ASN A 47 9.17 5.82 10.77
CA ASN A 47 9.31 6.16 12.18
C ASN A 47 10.57 7.02 12.37
N GLU A 48 10.73 7.60 13.56
CA GLU A 48 11.86 8.49 13.82
C GLU A 48 13.21 7.81 13.69
N GLU A 49 13.28 6.54 14.06
CA GLU A 49 14.53 5.77 14.00
C GLU A 49 14.91 5.37 12.57
N GLY A 50 14.00 5.46 11.62
CA GLY A 50 14.27 5.03 10.25
C GLY A 50 14.36 3.52 10.08
N THR A 51 13.67 2.76 10.95
CA THR A 51 13.70 1.30 10.92
C THR A 51 12.41 0.69 10.38
N GLU A 52 11.34 1.46 10.33
CA GLU A 52 10.04 0.97 9.93
C GLU A 52 9.34 2.01 9.05
N VAL A 53 8.65 1.54 8.02
CA VAL A 53 7.90 2.42 7.12
C VAL A 53 6.48 1.91 6.99
N ALA A 54 5.55 2.84 6.75
CA ALA A 54 4.18 2.51 6.42
C ALA A 54 3.81 3.21 5.14
N VAL A 55 3.11 2.48 4.25
CA VAL A 55 2.62 3.03 2.99
C VAL A 55 1.10 3.08 3.07
N VAL A 56 0.55 4.26 2.86
CA VAL A 56 -0.89 4.50 2.92
C VAL A 56 -1.40 4.77 1.51
N GLN A 57 -2.39 3.99 1.09
CA GLN A 57 -2.99 4.09 -0.23
C GLN A 57 -4.48 4.38 -0.07
N VAL A 58 -4.97 5.37 -0.79
CA VAL A 58 -6.40 5.67 -0.83
C VAL A 58 -6.88 5.56 -2.27
N HIS A 59 -7.83 4.68 -2.49
CA HIS A 59 -8.40 4.38 -3.80
C HIS A 59 -9.89 4.74 -3.81
N PRO A 60 -10.43 5.14 -4.97
CA PRO A 60 -11.88 5.39 -5.05
C PRO A 60 -12.70 4.10 -4.96
N ASP A 61 -12.12 2.95 -5.29
CA ASP A 61 -12.79 1.66 -5.24
C ASP A 61 -11.77 0.52 -5.31
N THR A 62 -12.27 -0.69 -5.24
CA THR A 62 -11.42 -1.90 -5.26
C THR A 62 -10.73 -2.10 -6.59
N ASP A 63 -11.35 -1.70 -7.71
CA ASP A 63 -10.74 -1.85 -9.03
C ASP A 63 -9.45 -1.03 -9.13
N SER A 64 -9.42 0.15 -8.53
CA SER A 64 -8.22 0.97 -8.49
C SER A 64 -7.09 0.24 -7.75
N MET A 65 -7.42 -0.45 -6.66
CA MET A 65 -6.42 -1.23 -5.92
C MET A 65 -5.88 -2.39 -6.75
N GLN A 66 -6.74 -3.09 -7.47
CA GLN A 66 -6.30 -4.19 -8.32
C GLN A 66 -5.36 -3.70 -9.42
N HIS A 67 -5.69 -2.55 -10.02
CA HIS A 67 -4.82 -1.94 -11.02
C HIS A 67 -3.47 -1.56 -10.40
N HIS A 68 -3.49 -0.98 -9.21
CA HIS A 68 -2.26 -0.62 -8.48
C HIS A 68 -1.34 -1.83 -8.30
N MET A 69 -1.90 -2.96 -7.88
CA MET A 69 -1.10 -4.17 -7.67
C MET A 69 -0.40 -4.61 -8.96
N GLN A 70 -1.05 -4.47 -10.09
CA GLN A 70 -0.44 -4.81 -11.37
C GLN A 70 0.69 -3.85 -11.73
N VAL A 71 0.49 -2.56 -11.48
CA VAL A 71 1.50 -1.54 -11.80
C VAL A 71 2.77 -1.72 -10.97
N VAL A 72 2.63 -2.03 -9.68
CA VAL A 72 3.78 -2.02 -8.75
C VAL A 72 4.39 -3.39 -8.50
N ARG A 73 3.85 -4.43 -9.10
CA ARG A 73 4.20 -5.82 -8.79
C ARG A 73 5.71 -6.09 -8.77
N GLN A 74 6.41 -5.70 -9.82
CA GLN A 74 7.84 -5.94 -9.92
C GLN A 74 8.61 -5.14 -8.88
N HIS A 75 8.19 -3.90 -8.65
CA HIS A 75 8.83 -3.04 -7.66
C HIS A 75 8.71 -3.61 -6.25
N ILE A 76 7.53 -4.12 -5.92
CA ILE A 76 7.30 -4.74 -4.61
C ILE A 76 8.22 -5.94 -4.42
N THR A 77 8.36 -6.77 -5.45
CA THR A 77 9.24 -7.93 -5.40
C THR A 77 10.68 -7.51 -5.14
N ASP A 78 11.15 -6.50 -5.86
CA ASP A 78 12.52 -6.01 -5.72
C ASP A 78 12.75 -5.39 -4.34
N ALA A 79 11.78 -4.60 -3.85
CA ALA A 79 11.91 -3.97 -2.54
C ALA A 79 11.95 -4.99 -1.41
N TYR A 80 11.09 -6.00 -1.47
CA TYR A 80 11.11 -7.05 -0.45
C TYR A 80 12.42 -7.81 -0.45
N ALA A 81 13.01 -8.00 -1.63
CA ALA A 81 14.26 -8.74 -1.72
C ALA A 81 15.46 -7.95 -1.20
N SER A 82 15.45 -6.62 -1.35
CA SER A 82 16.65 -5.82 -1.12
C SER A 82 16.57 -4.80 0.01
N LEU A 83 15.36 -4.33 0.35
CA LEU A 83 15.21 -3.22 1.29
C LEU A 83 14.40 -3.57 2.53
N LEU A 84 13.41 -4.44 2.40
CA LEU A 84 12.53 -4.80 3.51
C LEU A 84 12.98 -6.08 4.18
N GLU A 85 12.94 -6.08 5.50
CA GLU A 85 13.20 -7.29 6.27
C GLU A 85 11.96 -8.14 6.38
N GLU A 86 10.82 -7.49 6.70
CA GLU A 86 9.54 -8.18 6.75
C GLU A 86 8.38 -7.18 6.71
N THR A 87 7.23 -7.66 6.29
CA THR A 87 5.98 -6.93 6.43
C THR A 87 5.39 -7.28 7.79
N THR A 88 5.16 -6.28 8.62
CA THR A 88 4.70 -6.51 9.98
C THR A 88 3.18 -6.50 10.12
N SER A 89 2.47 -5.77 9.25
CA SER A 89 1.01 -5.82 9.22
C SER A 89 0.47 -5.25 7.91
N ILE A 90 -0.73 -5.68 7.56
CA ILE A 90 -1.51 -5.09 6.47
C ILE A 90 -2.89 -4.79 7.01
N GLN A 91 -3.34 -3.55 6.85
CA GLN A 91 -4.68 -3.14 7.23
C GLN A 91 -5.43 -2.67 6.01
N VAL A 92 -6.68 -3.10 5.88
CA VAL A 92 -7.54 -2.76 4.76
C VAL A 92 -8.87 -2.25 5.28
N PHE A 93 -9.31 -1.12 4.73
CA PHE A 93 -10.57 -0.50 5.10
C PHE A 93 -11.41 -0.36 3.83
N GLY A 94 -12.57 -1.02 3.81
CA GLY A 94 -13.44 -1.07 2.64
C GLY A 94 -13.66 -2.48 2.16
N HIS A 95 -14.51 -2.63 1.13
CA HIS A 95 -14.88 -3.94 0.62
C HIS A 95 -13.70 -4.60 -0.11
N LEU A 96 -13.39 -5.81 0.28
CA LEU A 96 -12.28 -6.58 -0.28
C LEU A 96 -12.82 -7.87 -0.88
N SER A 97 -12.65 -8.04 -2.19
CA SER A 97 -13.03 -9.29 -2.85
C SER A 97 -12.13 -10.44 -2.38
N GLU A 98 -12.58 -11.67 -2.56
CA GLU A 98 -11.76 -12.82 -2.20
C GLU A 98 -10.46 -12.85 -3.00
N ALA A 99 -10.52 -12.53 -4.29
CA ALA A 99 -9.33 -12.50 -5.12
C ALA A 99 -8.31 -11.47 -4.62
N ALA A 100 -8.78 -10.29 -4.23
CA ALA A 100 -7.90 -9.27 -3.69
C ALA A 100 -7.33 -9.68 -2.34
N ARG A 101 -8.14 -10.33 -1.50
CA ARG A 101 -7.67 -10.83 -0.20
C ARG A 101 -6.55 -11.86 -0.39
N GLU A 102 -6.75 -12.81 -1.29
CA GLU A 102 -5.74 -13.82 -1.57
C GLU A 102 -4.46 -13.19 -2.09
N MET A 103 -4.58 -12.22 -2.97
CA MET A 103 -3.42 -11.51 -3.51
C MET A 103 -2.62 -10.82 -2.40
N MET A 104 -3.32 -10.15 -1.48
CA MET A 104 -2.65 -9.46 -0.38
C MET A 104 -1.98 -10.44 0.58
N GLN A 105 -2.62 -11.57 0.84
CA GLN A 105 -2.02 -12.61 1.70
C GLN A 105 -0.76 -13.18 1.07
N GLN A 106 -0.76 -13.38 -0.25
CA GLN A 106 0.42 -13.89 -0.94
C GLN A 106 1.57 -12.88 -0.91
N LEU A 107 1.26 -11.59 -1.10
CA LEU A 107 2.29 -10.55 -1.04
C LEU A 107 2.87 -10.40 0.35
N ALA A 108 2.03 -10.51 1.37
CA ALA A 108 2.48 -10.36 2.75
C ALA A 108 3.29 -11.56 3.22
N GLY A 109 2.99 -12.75 2.69
CA GLY A 109 3.59 -13.98 3.16
C GLY A 109 2.85 -14.56 4.36
N SER A 110 3.27 -15.75 4.78
CA SER A 110 2.60 -16.42 5.88
C SER A 110 2.97 -15.76 7.22
N GLY A 111 2.01 -15.70 8.12
CA GLY A 111 2.24 -15.15 9.45
C GLY A 111 2.06 -13.65 9.58
N VAL A 112 1.83 -12.95 8.49
CA VAL A 112 1.60 -11.49 8.55
C VAL A 112 0.13 -11.23 8.87
N PRO A 113 -0.18 -10.43 9.90
CA PRO A 113 -1.57 -10.08 10.19
C PRO A 113 -2.20 -9.30 9.05
N LEU A 114 -3.34 -9.77 8.60
CA LEU A 114 -4.16 -9.05 7.62
C LEU A 114 -5.45 -8.66 8.34
N ILE A 115 -5.61 -7.36 8.60
CA ILE A 115 -6.73 -6.82 9.34
C ILE A 115 -7.66 -6.12 8.35
N VAL A 116 -8.90 -6.60 8.25
CA VAL A 116 -9.86 -6.05 7.29
C VAL A 116 -11.07 -5.51 8.04
N LYS A 117 -11.43 -4.26 7.75
CA LYS A 117 -12.65 -3.64 8.26
C LYS A 117 -13.47 -3.17 7.06
N PRO A 118 -14.38 -4.02 6.55
CA PRO A 118 -15.05 -3.75 5.28
C PRO A 118 -16.31 -2.89 5.39
N VAL A 119 -16.80 -2.62 6.60
CA VAL A 119 -18.09 -1.97 6.79
C VAL A 119 -17.90 -0.49 7.12
N PRO A 120 -18.22 0.43 6.20
CA PRO A 120 -18.12 1.85 6.51
C PRO A 120 -19.18 2.27 7.51
N VAL A 121 -18.82 3.12 8.44
CA VAL A 121 -19.76 3.64 9.44
C VAL A 121 -20.03 5.13 9.25
N GLY A 122 -19.35 5.79 8.35
CA GLY A 122 -19.56 7.20 8.06
C GLY A 122 -18.27 7.86 7.57
N GLY A 123 -18.40 9.08 7.11
CA GLY A 123 -17.26 9.83 6.63
C GLY A 123 -17.46 10.36 5.22
N PHE A 124 -16.45 11.03 4.71
CA PHE A 124 -16.47 11.51 3.33
C PHE A 124 -15.06 11.48 2.75
N THR A 125 -14.98 11.46 1.42
CA THR A 125 -13.70 11.51 0.70
C THR A 125 -13.85 12.54 -0.43
N ARG A 126 -12.90 13.46 -0.51
CA ARG A 126 -12.87 14.44 -1.60
C ARG A 126 -12.09 13.86 -2.77
N SER A 127 -12.82 13.32 -3.71
CA SER A 127 -12.19 12.55 -4.80
C SER A 127 -11.76 13.40 -5.98
N ASP A 128 -12.32 14.60 -6.11
CA ASP A 128 -11.97 15.48 -7.22
C ASP A 128 -11.40 16.81 -6.71
N ALA A 129 -10.67 16.73 -5.64
CA ALA A 129 -10.07 17.89 -5.01
C ALA A 129 -9.07 18.62 -5.90
N GLY A 130 -8.73 18.01 -7.02
CA GLY A 130 -7.87 18.65 -8.00
C GLY A 130 -8.61 19.72 -8.76
#